data_1652c5d5f8ab3f286c6f2c95ff94201c
#
_entry.id   1652c5d5f8ab3f286c6f2c95ff94201c
#
_cell.length_a   1.000
_cell.length_b   1.000
_cell.length_c   1.000
_cell.angle_alpha   90.00
_cell.angle_beta   90.00
_cell.angle_gamma   90.00
#
_symmetry.space_group_name_H-M   'P 1'
#
loop_
_entity.id
_entity.type
_entity.pdbx_description
1 polymer ?
#
loop_
_entity_poly.entity_id
_entity_poly.type
_entity_poly.pdbx_seq_one_letter_code
_entity_poly.pdbx_strand_id
1 'polypeptide(L)'
;MAIYATCYVNYNEPGIGQDLIKILQHNQIPYELVDKEACCGMPKLELGDLESVEENKNKNIPKLAKLAKEGYAILTPIPSCTLMFKQELPLMFPDDADVQLVKQAMWDPFEYLVARNSDGLLKTDYKTELGHVSYHVACHSRVQNVGQKTAEALKMIPGTEVHVVERCSGHSGTWGVKKEFHAMAMKIGKPVFKSMAENEPDYISSDCQLAGHHIAQGMEELGLPKSAMAHPLTLMAKAYGL
;
A
#
# COMPACT_ATOMS: atom_id res chain seq x y z
N MET A 1 -0.98 -16.86 -6.77
CA MET A 1 -1.32 -15.43 -6.60
C MET A 1 -1.34 -14.74 -7.93
N ALA A 2 -2.21 -13.75 -8.14
CA ALA A 2 -2.11 -12.80 -9.26
C ALA A 2 -1.70 -11.42 -8.69
N ILE A 3 -0.72 -10.77 -9.30
CA ILE A 3 -0.27 -9.43 -8.88
C ILE A 3 -0.80 -8.42 -9.89
N TYR A 4 -1.67 -7.55 -9.43
CA TYR A 4 -2.07 -6.33 -10.12
C TYR A 4 -1.07 -5.24 -9.73
N ALA A 5 -0.04 -5.02 -10.57
CA ALA A 5 1.12 -4.22 -10.20
C ALA A 5 0.80 -2.73 -9.99
N THR A 6 -0.22 -2.22 -10.66
CA THR A 6 -0.66 -0.82 -10.64
C THR A 6 0.16 0.10 -11.54
N CYS A 7 -0.45 1.19 -12.00
CA CYS A 7 0.26 2.20 -12.78
C CYS A 7 1.39 2.87 -11.97
N TYR A 8 1.23 3.02 -10.65
CA TYR A 8 2.24 3.63 -9.80
C TYR A 8 3.51 2.78 -9.74
N VAL A 9 3.39 1.49 -9.50
CA VAL A 9 4.53 0.57 -9.46
C VAL A 9 5.15 0.43 -10.85
N ASN A 10 4.34 0.32 -11.90
CA ASN A 10 4.89 0.14 -13.26
C ASN A 10 5.68 1.36 -13.76
N TYR A 11 5.30 2.59 -13.38
CA TYR A 11 5.84 3.80 -14.01
C TYR A 11 6.56 4.76 -13.06
N ASN A 12 6.39 4.62 -11.73
CA ASN A 12 7.01 5.52 -10.76
C ASN A 12 8.01 4.78 -9.85
N GLU A 13 7.56 3.73 -9.16
CA GLU A 13 8.40 3.03 -8.18
C GLU A 13 8.37 1.51 -8.36
N PRO A 14 9.01 0.97 -9.40
CA PRO A 14 9.02 -0.46 -9.67
C PRO A 14 9.70 -1.29 -8.57
N GLY A 15 10.55 -0.68 -7.74
CA GLY A 15 11.17 -1.34 -6.60
C GLY A 15 10.18 -1.96 -5.63
N ILE A 16 9.02 -1.32 -5.40
CA ILE A 16 7.97 -1.84 -4.52
C ILE A 16 7.43 -3.18 -5.03
N GLY A 17 7.16 -3.28 -6.33
CA GLY A 17 6.72 -4.52 -6.96
C GLY A 17 7.79 -5.60 -6.98
N GLN A 18 9.04 -5.22 -7.21
CA GLN A 18 10.18 -6.14 -7.16
C GLN A 18 10.36 -6.71 -5.75
N ASP A 19 10.24 -5.89 -4.71
CA ASP A 19 10.36 -6.33 -3.32
C ASP A 19 9.19 -7.26 -2.93
N LEU A 20 7.95 -6.97 -3.38
CA LEU A 20 6.83 -7.90 -3.22
C LEU A 20 7.14 -9.26 -3.87
N ILE A 21 7.63 -9.25 -5.11
CA ILE A 21 8.01 -10.49 -5.83
C ILE A 21 9.08 -11.28 -5.07
N LYS A 22 10.13 -10.62 -4.57
CA LYS A 22 11.19 -11.27 -3.77
C LYS A 22 10.60 -11.91 -2.51
N ILE A 23 9.71 -11.22 -1.79
CA ILE A 23 9.03 -11.75 -0.60
C ILE A 23 8.21 -12.99 -0.94
N LEU A 24 7.42 -12.95 -2.04
CA LEU A 24 6.63 -14.09 -2.47
C LEU A 24 7.54 -15.29 -2.85
N GLN A 25 8.62 -15.05 -3.60
CA GLN A 25 9.59 -16.08 -3.99
C GLN A 25 10.28 -16.68 -2.76
N HIS A 26 10.73 -15.86 -1.81
CA HIS A 26 11.34 -16.33 -0.57
C HIS A 26 10.38 -17.28 0.18
N ASN A 27 9.11 -16.91 0.25
CA ASN A 27 8.06 -17.72 0.89
C ASN A 27 7.50 -18.85 0.01
N GLN A 28 8.08 -19.11 -1.15
CA GLN A 28 7.67 -20.15 -2.09
C GLN A 28 6.20 -20.03 -2.52
N ILE A 29 5.69 -18.80 -2.65
CA ILE A 29 4.34 -18.49 -3.08
C ILE A 29 4.34 -18.32 -4.61
N PRO A 30 3.68 -19.21 -5.37
CA PRO A 30 3.55 -19.05 -6.81
C PRO A 30 2.80 -17.76 -7.16
N TYR A 31 3.28 -17.04 -8.16
CA TYR A 31 2.64 -15.80 -8.61
C TYR A 31 2.68 -15.65 -10.12
N GLU A 32 1.78 -14.85 -10.65
CA GLU A 32 1.81 -14.33 -12.02
C GLU A 32 1.44 -12.84 -12.01
N LEU A 33 1.85 -12.12 -13.03
CA LEU A 33 1.46 -10.72 -13.22
C LEU A 33 0.17 -10.65 -14.04
N VAL A 34 -0.74 -9.76 -13.65
CA VAL A 34 -1.95 -9.48 -14.45
C VAL A 34 -1.55 -8.85 -15.77
N ASP A 35 -1.94 -9.48 -16.88
CA ASP A 35 -1.61 -8.96 -18.23
C ASP A 35 -2.44 -7.72 -18.58
N LYS A 36 -1.78 -6.74 -19.20
CA LYS A 36 -2.40 -5.51 -19.76
C LYS A 36 -3.38 -4.85 -18.80
N GLU A 37 -2.99 -4.66 -17.55
CA GLU A 37 -3.78 -3.92 -16.58
C GLU A 37 -3.99 -2.46 -17.01
N ALA A 38 -5.18 -1.91 -16.75
CA ALA A 38 -5.47 -0.49 -16.87
C ALA A 38 -5.37 0.18 -15.49
N CYS A 39 -5.44 1.51 -15.40
CA CYS A 39 -5.53 2.20 -14.12
C CYS A 39 -6.74 1.70 -13.29
N CYS A 40 -6.60 1.59 -11.98
CA CYS A 40 -7.71 1.18 -11.10
C CYS A 40 -8.89 2.16 -11.12
N GLY A 41 -8.64 3.42 -11.50
CA GLY A 41 -9.66 4.47 -11.57
C GLY A 41 -9.69 5.43 -10.36
N MET A 42 -8.96 5.17 -9.27
CA MET A 42 -9.01 6.01 -8.07
C MET A 42 -8.76 7.50 -8.34
N PRO A 43 -7.75 7.93 -9.13
CA PRO A 43 -7.56 9.36 -9.42
C PRO A 43 -8.73 9.98 -10.18
N LYS A 44 -9.45 9.19 -10.97
CA LYS A 44 -10.64 9.61 -11.70
C LYS A 44 -11.84 9.77 -10.77
N LEU A 45 -12.00 8.81 -9.85
CA LEU A 45 -13.02 8.89 -8.80
C LEU A 45 -12.86 10.15 -7.93
N GLU A 46 -11.63 10.43 -7.48
CA GLU A 46 -11.33 11.64 -6.70
C GLU A 46 -11.65 12.95 -7.43
N LEU A 47 -11.64 12.94 -8.75
CA LEU A 47 -11.97 14.09 -9.59
C LEU A 47 -13.45 14.10 -10.03
N GLY A 48 -14.25 13.10 -9.66
CA GLY A 48 -15.65 12.97 -10.04
C GLY A 48 -15.87 12.53 -11.50
N ASP A 49 -14.83 12.04 -12.18
CA ASP A 49 -14.88 11.53 -13.56
C ASP A 49 -15.36 10.06 -13.54
N LEU A 50 -16.65 9.86 -13.29
CA LEU A 50 -17.25 8.54 -13.11
C LEU A 50 -17.29 7.73 -14.42
N GLU A 51 -17.38 8.38 -15.57
CA GLU A 51 -17.34 7.74 -16.88
C GLU A 51 -15.98 7.04 -17.10
N SER A 52 -14.87 7.74 -16.84
CA SER A 52 -13.53 7.14 -16.91
C SER A 52 -13.33 6.04 -15.86
N VAL A 53 -13.98 6.11 -14.68
CA VAL A 53 -13.97 5.03 -13.69
C VAL A 53 -14.62 3.77 -14.26
N GLU A 54 -15.80 3.90 -14.88
CA GLU A 54 -16.50 2.77 -15.50
C GLU A 54 -15.72 2.17 -16.67
N GLU A 55 -15.12 3.00 -17.53
CA GLU A 55 -14.25 2.51 -18.58
C GLU A 55 -13.07 1.66 -18.05
N ASN A 56 -12.41 2.13 -16.97
CA ASN A 56 -11.30 1.40 -16.35
C ASN A 56 -11.79 0.09 -15.70
N LYS A 57 -12.95 0.12 -15.04
CA LYS A 57 -13.63 -1.07 -14.51
C LYS A 57 -13.83 -2.09 -15.64
N ASN A 58 -14.41 -1.68 -16.76
CA ASN A 58 -14.70 -2.56 -17.90
C ASN A 58 -13.45 -3.17 -18.55
N LYS A 59 -12.27 -2.52 -18.41
CA LYS A 59 -10.98 -3.06 -18.87
C LYS A 59 -10.36 -4.06 -17.90
N ASN A 60 -10.54 -3.85 -16.58
CA ASN A 60 -9.87 -4.63 -15.53
C ASN A 60 -10.73 -5.81 -15.04
N ILE A 61 -12.00 -5.57 -14.71
CA ILE A 61 -12.85 -6.54 -14.02
C ILE A 61 -12.98 -7.88 -14.76
N PRO A 62 -13.16 -7.94 -16.08
CA PRO A 62 -13.25 -9.24 -16.75
C PRO A 62 -12.02 -10.13 -16.59
N LYS A 63 -10.83 -9.54 -16.57
CA LYS A 63 -9.57 -10.27 -16.38
C LYS A 63 -9.39 -10.72 -14.93
N LEU A 64 -9.63 -9.81 -13.98
CA LEU A 64 -9.51 -10.10 -12.56
C LEU A 64 -10.56 -11.13 -12.10
N ALA A 65 -11.79 -11.03 -12.61
CA ALA A 65 -12.84 -12.01 -12.35
C ALA A 65 -12.52 -13.41 -12.89
N LYS A 66 -11.87 -13.48 -14.07
CA LYS A 66 -11.37 -14.75 -14.59
C LYS A 66 -10.38 -15.39 -13.62
N LEU A 67 -9.37 -14.65 -13.18
CA LEU A 67 -8.38 -15.11 -12.20
C LEU A 67 -9.04 -15.52 -10.86
N ALA A 68 -10.01 -14.73 -10.39
CA ALA A 68 -10.75 -15.06 -9.18
C ALA A 68 -11.55 -16.37 -9.32
N LYS A 69 -12.18 -16.63 -10.48
CA LYS A 69 -12.88 -17.89 -10.80
C LYS A 69 -11.92 -19.09 -10.83
N GLU A 70 -10.67 -18.86 -11.21
CA GLU A 70 -9.59 -19.87 -11.22
C GLU A 70 -8.97 -20.07 -9.83
N GLY A 71 -9.47 -19.38 -8.79
CA GLY A 71 -9.04 -19.51 -7.40
C GLY A 71 -7.82 -18.68 -7.00
N TYR A 72 -7.42 -17.72 -7.83
CA TYR A 72 -6.35 -16.80 -7.48
C TYR A 72 -6.81 -15.80 -6.42
N ALA A 73 -5.99 -15.60 -5.39
CA ALA A 73 -6.02 -14.37 -4.63
C ALA A 73 -5.25 -13.29 -5.40
N ILE A 74 -5.77 -12.07 -5.44
CA ILE A 74 -5.23 -10.96 -6.23
C ILE A 74 -4.59 -9.96 -5.26
N LEU A 75 -3.29 -9.70 -5.42
CA LEU A 75 -2.56 -8.72 -4.63
C LEU A 75 -2.38 -7.42 -5.40
N THR A 76 -2.53 -6.29 -4.71
CA THR A 76 -2.12 -4.99 -5.22
C THR A 76 -1.31 -4.23 -4.16
N PRO A 77 -0.06 -3.80 -4.47
CA PRO A 77 0.84 -3.20 -3.49
C PRO A 77 0.51 -1.73 -3.16
N ILE A 78 -0.50 -1.15 -3.78
CA ILE A 78 -0.87 0.25 -3.58
C ILE A 78 -2.27 0.35 -2.95
N PRO A 79 -2.41 0.92 -1.75
CA PRO A 79 -3.66 0.88 -0.98
C PRO A 79 -4.85 1.56 -1.66
N SER A 80 -4.63 2.59 -2.47
CA SER A 80 -5.70 3.21 -3.24
C SER A 80 -6.31 2.26 -4.29
N CYS A 81 -5.48 1.41 -4.90
CA CYS A 81 -5.95 0.41 -5.85
C CYS A 81 -6.66 -0.74 -5.12
N THR A 82 -6.13 -1.19 -3.97
CA THR A 82 -6.81 -2.18 -3.12
C THR A 82 -8.19 -1.69 -2.71
N LEU A 83 -8.27 -0.45 -2.21
CA LEU A 83 -9.54 0.17 -1.83
C LEU A 83 -10.53 0.22 -2.99
N MET A 84 -10.05 0.62 -4.18
CA MET A 84 -10.89 0.73 -5.37
C MET A 84 -11.60 -0.58 -5.69
N PHE A 85 -10.88 -1.71 -5.68
CA PHE A 85 -11.45 -3.03 -5.98
C PHE A 85 -12.20 -3.66 -4.79
N LYS A 86 -11.81 -3.37 -3.54
CA LYS A 86 -12.46 -3.95 -2.35
C LYS A 86 -13.74 -3.22 -1.95
N GLN A 87 -13.84 -1.91 -2.20
CA GLN A 87 -14.95 -1.09 -1.68
C GLN A 87 -15.58 -0.18 -2.71
N GLU A 88 -14.82 0.65 -3.42
CA GLU A 88 -15.40 1.72 -4.25
C GLU A 88 -16.17 1.16 -5.45
N LEU A 89 -15.57 0.30 -6.25
CA LEU A 89 -16.27 -0.35 -7.37
C LEU A 89 -17.47 -1.19 -6.90
N PRO A 90 -17.36 -2.02 -5.84
CA PRO A 90 -18.52 -2.72 -5.30
C PRO A 90 -19.68 -1.83 -4.82
N LEU A 91 -19.40 -0.62 -4.33
CA LEU A 91 -20.43 0.35 -3.96
C LEU A 91 -21.04 1.03 -5.19
N MET A 92 -20.23 1.32 -6.21
CA MET A 92 -20.70 1.94 -7.46
C MET A 92 -21.49 0.95 -8.35
N PHE A 93 -21.10 -0.32 -8.32
CA PHE A 93 -21.67 -1.38 -9.16
C PHE A 93 -22.09 -2.59 -8.32
N PRO A 94 -23.08 -2.42 -7.42
CA PRO A 94 -23.46 -3.46 -6.45
C PRO A 94 -24.03 -4.74 -7.10
N ASP A 95 -24.65 -4.60 -8.26
CA ASP A 95 -25.30 -5.70 -8.99
C ASP A 95 -24.36 -6.40 -10.00
N ASP A 96 -23.13 -5.91 -10.17
CA ASP A 96 -22.14 -6.53 -11.06
C ASP A 96 -21.46 -7.71 -10.34
N ALA A 97 -21.88 -8.93 -10.70
CA ALA A 97 -21.40 -10.17 -10.08
C ALA A 97 -19.86 -10.35 -10.18
N ASP A 98 -19.26 -9.92 -11.29
CA ASP A 98 -17.81 -10.02 -11.48
C ASP A 98 -17.06 -9.00 -10.59
N VAL A 99 -17.62 -7.81 -10.37
CA VAL A 99 -17.09 -6.83 -9.40
C VAL A 99 -17.13 -7.41 -7.98
N GLN A 100 -18.24 -8.04 -7.57
CA GLN A 100 -18.37 -8.66 -6.25
C GLN A 100 -17.41 -9.85 -6.08
N LEU A 101 -17.17 -10.62 -7.12
CA LEU A 101 -16.21 -11.72 -7.11
C LEU A 101 -14.76 -11.20 -6.94
N VAL A 102 -14.39 -10.15 -7.69
CA VAL A 102 -13.07 -9.51 -7.59
C VAL A 102 -12.86 -8.94 -6.18
N LYS A 103 -13.87 -8.30 -5.58
CA LYS A 103 -13.82 -7.83 -4.19
C LYS A 103 -13.38 -8.94 -3.23
N GLN A 104 -13.94 -10.14 -3.36
CA GLN A 104 -13.65 -11.27 -2.46
C GLN A 104 -12.23 -11.83 -2.67
N ALA A 105 -11.71 -11.74 -3.90
CA ALA A 105 -10.38 -12.22 -4.24
C ALA A 105 -9.25 -11.23 -4.00
N MET A 106 -9.59 -9.94 -3.74
CA MET A 106 -8.62 -8.85 -3.62
C MET A 106 -8.04 -8.76 -2.20
N TRP A 107 -6.71 -8.66 -2.12
CA TRP A 107 -5.96 -8.58 -0.87
C TRP A 107 -4.96 -7.41 -0.88
N ASP A 108 -4.81 -6.76 0.25
CA ASP A 108 -3.62 -5.99 0.56
C ASP A 108 -2.46 -6.96 0.84
N PRO A 109 -1.20 -6.64 0.44
CA PRO A 109 -0.07 -7.53 0.65
C PRO A 109 0.14 -7.92 2.11
N PHE A 110 0.02 -6.99 3.03
CA PHE A 110 0.24 -7.27 4.45
C PHE A 110 -0.95 -7.98 5.10
N GLU A 111 -2.18 -7.70 4.68
CA GLU A 111 -3.34 -8.51 5.04
C GLU A 111 -3.10 -9.99 4.69
N TYR A 112 -2.62 -10.24 3.47
CA TYR A 112 -2.31 -11.59 3.00
C TYR A 112 -1.15 -12.24 3.77
N LEU A 113 -0.05 -11.51 3.98
CA LEU A 113 1.12 -12.06 4.68
C LEU A 113 0.81 -12.36 6.16
N VAL A 114 0.03 -11.51 6.83
CA VAL A 114 -0.42 -11.76 8.20
C VAL A 114 -1.34 -12.97 8.27
N ALA A 115 -2.27 -13.13 7.33
CA ALA A 115 -3.12 -14.32 7.25
C ALA A 115 -2.27 -15.58 7.08
N ARG A 116 -1.30 -15.58 6.18
CA ARG A 116 -0.37 -16.71 6.00
C ARG A 116 0.45 -17.02 7.25
N ASN A 117 0.86 -16.00 7.99
CA ASN A 117 1.56 -16.21 9.25
C ASN A 117 0.67 -16.88 10.29
N SER A 118 -0.59 -16.47 10.37
CA SER A 118 -1.58 -17.12 11.27
C SER A 118 -1.81 -18.59 10.94
N ASP A 119 -1.68 -18.96 9.67
CA ASP A 119 -1.78 -20.34 9.19
C ASP A 119 -0.45 -21.13 9.31
N GLY A 120 0.61 -20.51 9.83
CA GLY A 120 1.95 -21.11 9.92
C GLY A 120 2.64 -21.31 8.56
N LEU A 121 2.22 -20.59 7.54
CA LEU A 121 2.69 -20.71 6.15
C LEU A 121 3.63 -19.59 5.71
N LEU A 122 3.95 -18.63 6.60
CA LEU A 122 4.91 -17.56 6.35
C LEU A 122 6.26 -17.94 6.99
N LYS A 123 7.34 -17.79 6.23
CA LYS A 123 8.69 -17.91 6.79
C LYS A 123 9.01 -16.73 7.69
N THR A 124 9.60 -17.00 8.85
CA THR A 124 10.02 -15.98 9.82
C THR A 124 11.53 -15.96 10.02
N ASP A 125 12.29 -16.43 9.02
CA ASP A 125 13.74 -16.53 9.01
C ASP A 125 14.43 -15.20 8.66
N TYR A 126 13.98 -14.12 9.34
CA TYR A 126 14.54 -12.79 9.20
C TYR A 126 16.01 -12.75 9.59
N LYS A 127 16.82 -11.99 8.85
CA LYS A 127 18.28 -11.88 9.00
C LYS A 127 18.73 -10.53 9.53
N THR A 128 17.85 -9.52 9.42
CA THR A 128 18.20 -8.13 9.77
C THR A 128 17.08 -7.53 10.60
N GLU A 129 17.43 -6.96 11.74
CA GLU A 129 16.58 -6.14 12.56
C GLU A 129 16.35 -4.77 11.87
N LEU A 130 15.19 -4.16 12.10
CA LEU A 130 14.89 -2.84 11.53
C LEU A 130 15.07 -1.71 12.56
N GLY A 131 15.20 -2.04 13.85
CA GLY A 131 15.27 -1.03 14.90
C GLY A 131 13.92 -0.31 15.07
N HIS A 132 13.94 1.01 15.17
CA HIS A 132 12.75 1.83 15.38
C HIS A 132 12.16 2.25 14.03
N VAL A 133 10.92 1.85 13.78
CA VAL A 133 10.16 2.20 12.56
C VAL A 133 8.96 3.07 12.94
N SER A 134 8.94 4.32 12.50
CA SER A 134 7.71 5.12 12.52
C SER A 134 6.88 4.80 11.28
N TYR A 135 5.70 4.23 11.48
CA TYR A 135 4.81 3.80 10.42
C TYR A 135 3.55 4.67 10.35
N HIS A 136 3.39 5.37 9.24
CA HIS A 136 2.19 6.15 8.93
C HIS A 136 1.13 5.27 8.27
N VAL A 137 -0.04 5.15 8.89
CA VAL A 137 -1.19 4.45 8.32
C VAL A 137 -1.81 5.29 7.21
N ALA A 138 -1.66 4.84 5.98
CA ALA A 138 -2.23 5.53 4.81
C ALA A 138 -3.76 5.57 4.90
N CYS A 139 -4.38 6.69 4.46
CA CYS A 139 -5.84 6.86 4.52
C CYS A 139 -6.58 5.71 3.81
N HIS A 140 -6.11 5.31 2.62
CA HIS A 140 -6.73 4.24 1.85
C HIS A 140 -6.47 2.84 2.43
N SER A 141 -5.45 2.63 3.26
CA SER A 141 -5.31 1.41 4.06
C SER A 141 -6.29 1.40 5.22
N ARG A 142 -6.40 2.53 5.94
CA ARG A 142 -7.27 2.66 7.11
C ARG A 142 -8.74 2.39 6.81
N VAL A 143 -9.27 2.98 5.73
CA VAL A 143 -10.69 2.83 5.37
C VAL A 143 -11.07 1.44 4.86
N GLN A 144 -10.11 0.57 4.57
CA GLN A 144 -10.40 -0.82 4.21
C GLN A 144 -10.89 -1.66 5.41
N ASN A 145 -10.74 -1.16 6.64
CA ASN A 145 -11.17 -1.83 7.88
C ASN A 145 -10.59 -3.24 8.09
N VAL A 146 -9.39 -3.51 7.57
CA VAL A 146 -8.68 -4.80 7.73
C VAL A 146 -7.76 -4.84 8.97
N GLY A 147 -7.72 -3.74 9.73
CA GLY A 147 -6.79 -3.55 10.86
C GLY A 147 -5.44 -3.02 10.40
N GLN A 148 -4.49 -2.92 11.35
CA GLN A 148 -3.16 -2.37 11.10
C GLN A 148 -2.19 -3.47 10.63
N LYS A 149 -2.52 -4.17 9.54
CA LYS A 149 -1.83 -5.38 9.07
C LYS A 149 -0.35 -5.14 8.76
N THR A 150 -0.02 -3.98 8.22
CA THR A 150 1.37 -3.59 7.98
C THR A 150 2.16 -3.50 9.28
N ALA A 151 1.60 -2.84 10.30
CA ALA A 151 2.25 -2.75 11.62
C ALA A 151 2.36 -4.13 12.29
N GLU A 152 1.34 -4.99 12.17
CA GLU A 152 1.38 -6.38 12.64
C GLU A 152 2.53 -7.14 11.96
N ALA A 153 2.67 -7.04 10.65
CA ALA A 153 3.71 -7.72 9.89
C ALA A 153 5.12 -7.21 10.23
N LEU A 154 5.32 -5.89 10.36
CA LEU A 154 6.61 -5.34 10.74
C LEU A 154 7.04 -5.76 12.17
N LYS A 155 6.09 -5.89 13.10
CA LYS A 155 6.34 -6.38 14.48
C LYS A 155 6.71 -7.86 14.55
N MET A 156 6.51 -8.65 13.49
CA MET A 156 6.99 -10.03 13.42
C MET A 156 8.52 -10.10 13.24
N ILE A 157 9.15 -9.01 12.82
CA ILE A 157 10.59 -8.94 12.57
C ILE A 157 11.28 -8.71 13.91
N PRO A 158 12.16 -9.63 14.37
CA PRO A 158 12.86 -9.48 15.65
C PRO A 158 13.66 -8.17 15.73
N GLY A 159 13.73 -7.57 16.91
CA GLY A 159 14.45 -6.30 17.13
C GLY A 159 13.80 -5.10 16.41
N THR A 160 12.51 -5.18 16.07
CA THR A 160 11.78 -4.09 15.41
C THR A 160 10.70 -3.53 16.34
N GLU A 161 10.80 -2.24 16.63
CA GLU A 161 9.78 -1.49 17.36
C GLU A 161 9.02 -0.59 16.38
N VAL A 162 7.69 -0.68 16.38
CA VAL A 162 6.84 0.06 15.45
C VAL A 162 6.02 1.11 16.17
N HIS A 163 6.33 2.38 15.93
CA HIS A 163 5.51 3.52 16.32
C HIS A 163 4.48 3.82 15.24
N VAL A 164 3.20 3.63 15.54
CA VAL A 164 2.11 3.79 14.56
C VAL A 164 1.53 5.20 14.64
N VAL A 165 1.52 5.90 13.51
CA VAL A 165 0.93 7.24 13.36
C VAL A 165 -0.28 7.18 12.45
N GLU A 166 -1.46 7.36 13.04
CA GLU A 166 -2.75 7.32 12.33
C GLU A 166 -3.37 8.70 12.25
N ARG A 167 -2.91 9.51 11.30
CA ARG A 167 -3.37 10.87 11.06
C ARG A 167 -3.16 11.28 9.60
N CYS A 168 -3.92 12.26 9.11
CA CYS A 168 -3.76 12.76 7.75
C CYS A 168 -2.38 13.40 7.55
N SER A 169 -1.63 12.90 6.56
CA SER A 169 -0.31 13.45 6.18
C SER A 169 -0.38 14.78 5.43
N GLY A 170 -1.58 15.21 5.00
CA GLY A 170 -1.75 16.41 4.18
C GLY A 170 -1.55 16.19 2.68
N HIS A 171 -1.09 15.01 2.25
CA HIS A 171 -0.84 14.72 0.83
C HIS A 171 -2.12 14.74 -0.01
N SER A 172 -3.20 14.05 0.42
CA SER A 172 -4.53 14.03 -0.22
C SER A 172 -4.52 13.77 -1.74
N GLY A 173 -4.06 12.59 -2.15
CA GLY A 173 -4.20 12.09 -3.53
C GLY A 173 -3.73 13.08 -4.61
N THR A 174 -4.63 13.48 -5.50
CA THR A 174 -4.35 14.39 -6.61
C THR A 174 -4.23 15.87 -6.23
N TRP A 175 -4.56 16.22 -4.99
CA TRP A 175 -4.57 17.60 -4.52
C TRP A 175 -3.19 18.07 -4.01
N GLY A 176 -2.58 17.33 -3.10
CA GLY A 176 -1.34 17.72 -2.42
C GLY A 176 -0.10 17.75 -3.32
N VAL A 177 -0.15 17.11 -4.48
CA VAL A 177 0.95 17.15 -5.48
C VAL A 177 0.98 18.43 -6.29
N LYS A 178 -0.06 19.27 -6.22
CA LYS A 178 -0.14 20.50 -6.97
C LYS A 178 0.59 21.64 -6.25
N LYS A 179 1.40 22.39 -6.99
CA LYS A 179 2.23 23.47 -6.46
C LYS A 179 1.43 24.51 -5.67
N GLU A 180 0.24 24.89 -6.16
CA GLU A 180 -0.64 25.88 -5.55
C GLU A 180 -1.19 25.46 -4.19
N PHE A 181 -1.23 24.16 -3.89
CA PHE A 181 -1.72 23.63 -2.61
C PHE A 181 -0.61 23.17 -1.66
N HIS A 182 0.66 23.23 -2.11
CA HIS A 182 1.80 22.75 -1.34
C HIS A 182 1.87 23.33 0.08
N ALA A 183 1.77 24.64 0.22
CA ALA A 183 1.83 25.31 1.53
C ALA A 183 0.72 24.83 2.48
N MET A 184 -0.49 24.58 1.95
CA MET A 184 -1.60 24.05 2.74
C MET A 184 -1.37 22.59 3.10
N ALA A 185 -0.89 21.77 2.17
CA ALA A 185 -0.54 20.36 2.39
C ALA A 185 0.50 20.22 3.51
N MET A 186 1.56 21.04 3.48
CA MET A 186 2.59 21.08 4.53
C MET A 186 2.03 21.50 5.89
N LYS A 187 1.12 22.49 5.92
CA LYS A 187 0.45 22.93 7.15
C LYS A 187 -0.40 21.83 7.77
N ILE A 188 -1.16 21.11 6.94
CA ILE A 188 -2.00 19.97 7.39
C ILE A 188 -1.13 18.83 7.89
N GLY A 189 -0.04 18.50 7.17
CA GLY A 189 0.87 17.40 7.50
C GLY A 189 1.75 17.64 8.72
N LYS A 190 1.97 18.90 9.13
CA LYS A 190 2.91 19.25 10.20
C LYS A 190 2.79 18.45 11.50
N PRO A 191 1.58 18.14 12.03
CA PRO A 191 1.47 17.28 13.21
C PRO A 191 1.96 15.85 12.96
N VAL A 192 1.75 15.31 11.75
CA VAL A 192 2.25 13.98 11.37
C VAL A 192 3.77 14.00 11.26
N PHE A 193 4.35 15.00 10.61
CA PHE A 193 5.81 15.12 10.48
C PHE A 193 6.51 15.09 11.85
N LYS A 194 5.95 15.81 12.83
CA LYS A 194 6.47 15.80 14.21
C LYS A 194 6.32 14.43 14.88
N SER A 195 5.15 13.80 14.75
CA SER A 195 4.91 12.49 15.37
C SER A 195 5.77 11.40 14.74
N MET A 196 5.98 11.45 13.43
CA MET A 196 6.86 10.51 12.73
C MET A 196 8.34 10.64 13.13
N ALA A 197 8.76 11.79 13.66
CA ALA A 197 10.11 12.03 14.14
C ALA A 197 10.31 11.65 15.62
N GLU A 198 9.22 11.29 16.33
CA GLU A 198 9.32 10.88 17.74
C GLU A 198 10.18 9.63 17.89
N ASN A 199 11.00 9.60 18.95
CA ASN A 199 11.94 8.51 19.25
C ASN A 199 13.06 8.30 18.22
N GLU A 200 13.36 9.31 17.37
CA GLU A 200 14.46 9.29 16.41
C GLU A 200 14.50 7.96 15.60
N PRO A 201 13.45 7.63 14.82
CA PRO A 201 13.34 6.34 14.19
C PRO A 201 14.43 6.12 13.13
N ASP A 202 14.89 4.87 13.00
CA ASP A 202 15.79 4.44 11.92
C ASP A 202 15.09 4.56 10.56
N TYR A 203 13.80 4.25 10.52
CA TYR A 203 12.98 4.31 9.31
C TYR A 203 11.67 5.04 9.56
N ILE A 204 11.26 5.82 8.55
CA ILE A 204 9.88 6.24 8.37
C ILE A 204 9.26 5.44 7.22
N SER A 205 8.01 5.04 7.37
CA SER A 205 7.35 4.14 6.42
C SER A 205 5.88 4.47 6.25
N SER A 206 5.33 4.22 5.07
CA SER A 206 3.90 4.28 4.79
C SER A 206 3.57 3.38 3.60
N ASP A 207 2.40 2.71 3.62
CA ASP A 207 1.92 1.93 2.46
C ASP A 207 1.65 2.83 1.23
N CYS A 208 1.34 4.10 1.47
CA CYS A 208 1.25 5.10 0.42
C CYS A 208 2.60 5.80 0.25
N GLN A 209 3.35 5.44 -0.77
CA GLN A 209 4.67 5.98 -1.04
C GLN A 209 4.66 7.51 -1.21
N LEU A 210 3.63 8.06 -1.87
CA LEU A 210 3.48 9.51 -2.01
C LEU A 210 3.30 10.21 -0.65
N ALA A 211 2.57 9.60 0.28
CA ALA A 211 2.45 10.11 1.64
C ALA A 211 3.79 9.99 2.38
N GLY A 212 4.52 8.89 2.19
CA GLY A 212 5.87 8.70 2.74
C GLY A 212 6.84 9.79 2.30
N HIS A 213 6.91 10.06 1.00
CA HIS A 213 7.74 11.15 0.47
C HIS A 213 7.34 12.53 0.99
N HIS A 214 6.03 12.81 1.05
CA HIS A 214 5.54 14.08 1.60
C HIS A 214 5.89 14.25 3.08
N ILE A 215 5.83 13.18 3.86
CA ILE A 215 6.25 13.16 5.28
C ILE A 215 7.76 13.42 5.37
N ALA A 216 8.58 12.71 4.59
CA ALA A 216 10.03 12.91 4.57
C ALA A 216 10.41 14.36 4.22
N GLN A 217 9.80 14.93 3.19
CA GLN A 217 9.97 16.34 2.82
C GLN A 217 9.57 17.26 3.98
N GLY A 218 8.42 17.03 4.61
CA GLY A 218 7.92 17.84 5.71
C GLY A 218 8.83 17.78 6.95
N MET A 219 9.40 16.63 7.24
CA MET A 219 10.40 16.47 8.30
C MET A 219 11.67 17.27 7.98
N GLU A 220 12.16 17.20 6.75
CA GLU A 220 13.34 17.95 6.31
C GLU A 220 13.13 19.48 6.39
N GLU A 221 11.99 19.99 5.89
CA GLU A 221 11.65 21.43 5.94
C GLU A 221 11.50 21.95 7.39
N LEU A 222 11.12 21.09 8.33
CA LEU A 222 11.03 21.45 9.76
C LEU A 222 12.35 21.26 10.51
N GLY A 223 13.43 20.81 9.87
CA GLY A 223 14.69 20.51 10.51
C GLY A 223 14.63 19.37 11.54
N LEU A 224 13.69 18.42 11.35
CA LEU A 224 13.55 17.26 12.23
C LEU A 224 14.61 16.20 11.91
N PRO A 225 14.87 15.22 12.82
CA PRO A 225 15.84 14.15 12.58
C PRO A 225 15.61 13.44 11.25
N LYS A 226 16.71 13.16 10.54
CA LYS A 226 16.64 12.41 9.28
C LYS A 226 16.54 10.93 9.56
N SER A 227 15.50 10.32 9.01
CA SER A 227 15.30 8.87 8.99
C SER A 227 15.21 8.38 7.56
N ALA A 228 15.60 7.15 7.30
CA ALA A 228 15.48 6.58 5.97
C ALA A 228 13.99 6.32 5.65
N MET A 229 13.49 6.89 4.55
CA MET A 229 12.15 6.62 4.08
C MET A 229 12.14 5.35 3.21
N ALA A 230 11.32 4.37 3.57
CA ALA A 230 11.19 3.12 2.83
C ALA A 230 9.76 2.59 2.86
N HIS A 231 9.31 2.02 1.75
CA HIS A 231 8.02 1.32 1.71
C HIS A 231 8.05 0.08 2.64
N PRO A 232 6.95 -0.29 3.30
CA PRO A 232 6.93 -1.44 4.20
C PRO A 232 7.37 -2.77 3.54
N LEU A 233 7.05 -2.99 2.25
CA LEU A 233 7.55 -4.15 1.50
C LEU A 233 9.07 -4.13 1.36
N THR A 234 9.68 -2.97 1.14
CA THR A 234 11.13 -2.80 1.08
C THR A 234 11.78 -3.10 2.44
N LEU A 235 11.16 -2.67 3.54
CA LEU A 235 11.62 -2.99 4.88
C LEU A 235 11.54 -4.51 5.15
N MET A 236 10.45 -5.16 4.76
CA MET A 236 10.31 -6.61 4.94
C MET A 236 11.30 -7.38 4.06
N ALA A 237 11.50 -7.00 2.80
CA ALA A 237 12.51 -7.60 1.93
C ALA A 237 13.91 -7.47 2.53
N LYS A 238 14.26 -6.27 3.03
CA LYS A 238 15.51 -6.02 3.75
C LYS A 238 15.65 -6.91 4.99
N ALA A 239 14.59 -7.08 5.78
CA ALA A 239 14.62 -7.93 6.96
C ALA A 239 14.89 -9.40 6.60
N TYR A 240 14.41 -9.89 5.47
CA TYR A 240 14.76 -11.22 4.94
C TYR A 240 16.19 -11.29 4.35
N GLY A 241 16.85 -10.15 4.08
CA GLY A 241 18.15 -10.08 3.44
C GLY A 241 18.10 -10.27 1.91
N LEU A 242 17.03 -9.76 1.26
CA LEU A 242 16.71 -9.90 -0.17
C LEU A 242 17.08 -8.65 -0.98
#